data_6ab40c761d3cca50eaab785cb7f89229
#
_entry.id   6ab40c761d3cca50eaab785cb7f89229
#
_cell.length_a   1.000
_cell.length_b   1.000
_cell.length_c   1.000
_cell.angle_alpha   90.00
_cell.angle_beta   90.00
_cell.angle_gamma   90.00
#
_symmetry.space_group_name_H-M   'P 1'
#
loop_
_entity.id
_entity.type
_entity.pdbx_description
1 polymer ?
#
loop_
_entity_poly.entity_id
_entity_poly.type
_entity_poly.pdbx_seq_one_letter_code
_entity_poly.pdbx_strand_id
1 'polypeptide(L)'
;TLLPTVALPDPADGPLDPAAIMPGAKQVWLEIGFGGGEHLAGQAARHPDTLMIGCEPFLNGVGSALRHIEEGGLKNVRIHADDARAVLAALPDASVDHVLILFPDPWPKARHAKRRLVQADVVSEMARILKVDGKLRFVTDWKAYADWALARFLETPGLVWMAEAADDWRNAPADHIRTRYEDKRLGDTEPVFLLFERRAAPAA
;
A
#
# COMPACT_ATOMS: atom_id res chain seq x y z
N THR A 1 -17.17 14.52 -13.70
CA THR A 1 -15.93 14.25 -12.90
C THR A 1 -16.09 12.89 -12.26
N LEU A 2 -15.17 11.94 -12.51
CA LEU A 2 -15.26 10.56 -12.00
C LEU A 2 -14.99 10.46 -10.48
N LEU A 3 -14.15 11.35 -9.93
CA LEU A 3 -13.72 11.27 -8.53
C LEU A 3 -14.86 11.09 -7.51
N PRO A 4 -15.98 11.82 -7.56
CA PRO A 4 -17.06 11.62 -6.58
C PRO A 4 -17.67 10.22 -6.59
N THR A 5 -17.61 9.50 -7.73
CA THR A 5 -18.18 8.15 -7.85
C THR A 5 -17.24 7.05 -7.36
N VAL A 6 -15.95 7.33 -7.30
CA VAL A 6 -14.90 6.40 -6.81
C VAL A 6 -14.24 6.90 -5.52
N ALA A 7 -14.70 8.02 -4.96
CA ALA A 7 -14.18 8.49 -3.69
C ALA A 7 -14.45 7.46 -2.58
N LEU A 8 -13.44 7.22 -1.76
CA LEU A 8 -13.60 6.53 -0.49
C LEU A 8 -14.48 7.41 0.42
N PRO A 9 -15.39 6.86 1.24
CA PRO A 9 -16.06 7.63 2.29
C PRO A 9 -15.01 8.37 3.15
N ASP A 10 -15.34 9.58 3.60
CA ASP A 10 -14.38 10.37 4.37
C ASP A 10 -14.06 9.68 5.70
N PRO A 11 -12.78 9.36 5.98
CA PRO A 11 -12.40 8.77 7.27
C PRO A 11 -12.76 9.63 8.49
N ALA A 12 -12.94 10.94 8.29
CA ALA A 12 -13.36 11.85 9.36
C ALA A 12 -14.83 11.67 9.78
N ASP A 13 -15.66 11.07 8.91
CA ASP A 13 -17.08 10.82 9.20
C ASP A 13 -17.31 9.57 10.05
N GLY A 14 -16.29 8.72 10.25
CA GLY A 14 -16.35 7.54 11.07
C GLY A 14 -15.56 6.33 10.54
N PRO A 15 -15.75 5.15 11.14
CA PRO A 15 -15.06 3.94 10.72
C PRO A 15 -15.41 3.56 9.28
N LEU A 16 -14.40 3.10 8.54
CA LEU A 16 -14.56 2.60 7.18
C LEU A 16 -14.91 1.10 7.24
N ASP A 17 -16.13 0.74 6.79
CA ASP A 17 -16.53 -0.66 6.67
C ASP A 17 -16.33 -1.16 5.23
N PRO A 18 -15.33 -2.02 4.95
CA PRO A 18 -15.10 -2.55 3.62
C PRO A 18 -16.31 -3.29 3.03
N ALA A 19 -17.11 -3.96 3.86
CA ALA A 19 -18.30 -4.68 3.41
C ALA A 19 -19.41 -3.73 2.95
N ALA A 20 -19.53 -2.56 3.58
CA ALA A 20 -20.46 -1.50 3.14
C ALA A 20 -19.95 -0.77 1.90
N ILE A 21 -18.61 -0.58 1.77
CA ILE A 21 -18.00 0.11 0.63
C ILE A 21 -18.13 -0.71 -0.66
N MET A 22 -17.91 -2.03 -0.58
CA MET A 22 -18.07 -2.97 -1.69
C MET A 22 -18.67 -4.29 -1.19
N PRO A 23 -20.01 -4.39 -1.17
CA PRO A 23 -20.67 -5.63 -0.76
C PRO A 23 -20.24 -6.83 -1.62
N GLY A 24 -19.85 -7.92 -0.96
CA GLY A 24 -19.41 -9.14 -1.62
C GLY A 24 -17.94 -9.16 -2.07
N ALA A 25 -17.14 -8.16 -1.71
CA ALA A 25 -15.69 -8.19 -1.92
C ALA A 25 -15.08 -9.40 -1.21
N LYS A 26 -14.25 -10.17 -1.93
CA LYS A 26 -13.56 -11.34 -1.36
C LYS A 26 -12.30 -10.94 -0.60
N GLN A 27 -11.66 -9.87 -1.02
CA GLN A 27 -10.45 -9.31 -0.43
C GLN A 27 -10.51 -7.79 -0.37
N VAL A 28 -9.68 -7.21 0.47
CA VAL A 28 -9.49 -5.76 0.60
C VAL A 28 -7.99 -5.47 0.50
N TRP A 29 -7.59 -4.68 -0.48
CA TRP A 29 -6.21 -4.25 -0.65
C TRP A 29 -6.10 -2.74 -0.48
N LEU A 30 -5.05 -2.31 0.19
CA LEU A 30 -4.74 -0.88 0.41
C LEU A 30 -3.41 -0.56 -0.25
N GLU A 31 -3.40 0.35 -1.21
CA GLU A 31 -2.18 0.89 -1.81
C GLU A 31 -1.95 2.33 -1.33
N ILE A 32 -0.81 2.55 -0.69
CA ILE A 32 -0.45 3.85 -0.12
C ILE A 32 0.59 4.54 -1.01
N GLY A 33 0.25 5.73 -1.49
CA GLY A 33 1.09 6.48 -2.41
C GLY A 33 1.08 5.90 -3.81
N PHE A 34 -0.10 5.68 -4.40
CA PHE A 34 -0.23 5.03 -5.71
C PHE A 34 0.32 5.85 -6.88
N GLY A 35 0.74 7.09 -6.68
CA GLY A 35 1.32 7.94 -7.72
C GLY A 35 0.43 8.07 -8.95
N GLY A 36 0.88 7.58 -10.11
CA GLY A 36 0.09 7.60 -11.36
C GLY A 36 -1.08 6.62 -11.42
N GLY A 37 -1.14 5.65 -10.50
CA GLY A 37 -2.21 4.66 -10.39
C GLY A 37 -2.08 3.47 -11.33
N GLU A 38 -0.95 3.31 -12.05
CA GLU A 38 -0.75 2.20 -12.98
C GLU A 38 -0.83 0.85 -12.26
N HIS A 39 -0.17 0.72 -11.08
CA HIS A 39 -0.19 -0.50 -10.29
C HIS A 39 -1.59 -0.74 -9.69
N LEU A 40 -2.18 0.26 -9.05
CA LEU A 40 -3.52 0.19 -8.46
C LEU A 40 -4.57 -0.27 -9.47
N ALA A 41 -4.64 0.39 -10.62
CA ALA A 41 -5.59 0.07 -11.68
C ALA A 41 -5.33 -1.30 -12.31
N GLY A 42 -4.07 -1.65 -12.53
CA GLY A 42 -3.67 -2.93 -13.09
C GLY A 42 -4.01 -4.09 -12.15
N GLN A 43 -3.81 -3.94 -10.84
CA GLN A 43 -4.23 -4.95 -9.85
C GLN A 43 -5.75 -5.03 -9.76
N ALA A 44 -6.45 -3.89 -9.79
CA ALA A 44 -7.90 -3.87 -9.79
C ALA A 44 -8.51 -4.64 -10.97
N ALA A 45 -7.92 -4.49 -12.16
CA ALA A 45 -8.34 -5.22 -13.35
C ALA A 45 -8.12 -6.74 -13.25
N ARG A 46 -7.01 -7.17 -12.60
CA ARG A 46 -6.69 -8.58 -12.38
C ARG A 46 -7.57 -9.24 -11.31
N HIS A 47 -8.06 -8.43 -10.35
CA HIS A 47 -8.78 -8.90 -9.16
C HIS A 47 -10.13 -8.18 -9.01
N PRO A 48 -11.12 -8.43 -9.91
CA PRO A 48 -12.39 -7.70 -9.94
C PRO A 48 -13.25 -7.90 -8.68
N ASP A 49 -13.04 -9.00 -7.94
CA ASP A 49 -13.73 -9.31 -6.69
C ASP A 49 -13.02 -8.72 -5.44
N THR A 50 -11.97 -7.92 -5.64
CA THR A 50 -11.19 -7.30 -4.57
C THR A 50 -11.51 -5.82 -4.48
N LEU A 51 -11.84 -5.32 -3.29
CA LEU A 51 -11.90 -3.89 -3.03
C LEU A 51 -10.47 -3.32 -3.00
N MET A 52 -10.15 -2.45 -3.95
CA MET A 52 -8.89 -1.73 -4.02
C MET A 52 -9.06 -0.33 -3.45
N ILE A 53 -8.43 -0.05 -2.33
CA ILE A 53 -8.38 1.29 -1.72
C ILE A 53 -7.03 1.90 -2.06
N GLY A 54 -7.02 3.07 -2.71
CA GLY A 54 -5.82 3.82 -3.04
C GLY A 54 -5.77 5.15 -2.29
N CYS A 55 -4.62 5.48 -1.68
CA CYS A 55 -4.38 6.77 -1.04
C CYS A 55 -3.27 7.52 -1.75
N GLU A 56 -3.50 8.80 -2.14
CA GLU A 56 -2.51 9.63 -2.80
C GLU A 56 -2.81 11.12 -2.56
N PRO A 57 -1.91 11.86 -1.91
CA PRO A 57 -2.14 13.28 -1.64
C PRO A 57 -1.94 14.20 -2.85
N PHE A 58 -1.22 13.76 -3.90
CA PHE A 58 -0.93 14.59 -5.05
C PHE A 58 -2.01 14.49 -6.13
N LEU A 59 -2.78 15.56 -6.32
CA LEU A 59 -3.90 15.63 -7.25
C LEU A 59 -3.56 15.23 -8.70
N ASN A 60 -2.32 15.46 -9.15
CA ASN A 60 -1.88 15.03 -10.48
C ASN A 60 -1.84 13.48 -10.59
N GLY A 61 -1.43 12.80 -9.53
CA GLY A 61 -1.47 11.35 -9.42
C GLY A 61 -2.91 10.84 -9.44
N VAL A 62 -3.77 11.43 -8.61
CA VAL A 62 -5.19 11.13 -8.56
C VAL A 62 -5.84 11.29 -9.94
N GLY A 63 -5.56 12.39 -10.65
CA GLY A 63 -6.07 12.62 -12.01
C GLY A 63 -5.62 11.54 -13.02
N SER A 64 -4.39 11.05 -12.89
CA SER A 64 -3.89 9.95 -13.72
C SER A 64 -4.58 8.62 -13.39
N ALA A 65 -4.74 8.30 -12.10
CA ALA A 65 -5.44 7.10 -11.66
C ALA A 65 -6.91 7.08 -12.12
N LEU A 66 -7.62 8.21 -12.03
CA LEU A 66 -9.00 8.33 -12.50
C LEU A 66 -9.13 8.00 -13.98
N ARG A 67 -8.17 8.40 -14.82
CA ARG A 67 -8.15 8.02 -16.23
C ARG A 67 -8.00 6.52 -16.42
N HIS A 68 -7.07 5.87 -15.70
CA HIS A 68 -6.91 4.41 -15.77
C HIS A 68 -8.17 3.66 -15.30
N ILE A 69 -8.84 4.16 -14.25
CA ILE A 69 -10.10 3.60 -13.74
C ILE A 69 -11.21 3.72 -14.80
N GLU A 70 -11.32 4.87 -15.46
CA GLU A 70 -12.34 5.13 -16.50
C GLU A 70 -12.09 4.27 -17.74
N GLU A 71 -10.87 4.29 -18.27
CA GLU A 71 -10.45 3.50 -19.44
C GLU A 71 -10.60 1.99 -19.21
N GLY A 72 -10.30 1.52 -17.98
CA GLY A 72 -10.46 0.12 -17.57
C GLY A 72 -11.87 -0.28 -17.17
N GLY A 73 -12.81 0.67 -17.06
CA GLY A 73 -14.17 0.41 -16.57
C GLY A 73 -14.20 -0.18 -15.16
N LEU A 74 -13.21 0.14 -14.32
CA LEU A 74 -12.99 -0.47 -13.02
C LEU A 74 -14.04 0.02 -12.00
N LYS A 75 -14.73 -0.92 -11.34
CA LYS A 75 -15.78 -0.62 -10.35
C LYS A 75 -15.35 -0.90 -8.91
N ASN A 76 -14.27 -1.60 -8.74
CA ASN A 76 -13.74 -2.11 -7.47
C ASN A 76 -12.64 -1.23 -6.85
N VAL A 77 -12.47 0.02 -7.33
CA VAL A 77 -11.48 0.97 -6.81
C VAL A 77 -12.17 2.06 -6.01
N ARG A 78 -11.56 2.44 -4.88
CA ARG A 78 -11.93 3.64 -4.10
C ARG A 78 -10.68 4.46 -3.83
N ILE A 79 -10.80 5.77 -3.99
CA ILE A 79 -9.69 6.72 -3.89
C ILE A 79 -9.87 7.63 -2.67
N HIS A 80 -8.86 7.72 -1.84
CA HIS A 80 -8.68 8.77 -0.84
C HIS A 80 -7.59 9.74 -1.34
N ALA A 81 -8.00 10.96 -1.69
CA ALA A 81 -7.11 11.95 -2.28
C ALA A 81 -6.40 12.79 -1.20
N ASP A 82 -5.84 12.12 -0.19
CA ASP A 82 -5.13 12.73 0.94
C ASP A 82 -4.21 11.71 1.64
N ASP A 83 -3.69 12.06 2.82
CA ASP A 83 -2.78 11.24 3.63
C ASP A 83 -3.45 9.93 4.09
N ALA A 84 -2.77 8.83 3.85
CA ALA A 84 -3.26 7.49 4.18
C ALA A 84 -3.44 7.24 5.68
N ARG A 85 -2.82 8.04 6.56
CA ARG A 85 -2.92 7.84 8.02
C ARG A 85 -4.36 7.91 8.53
N ALA A 86 -5.19 8.79 7.93
CA ALA A 86 -6.60 8.88 8.25
C ALA A 86 -7.34 7.57 7.89
N VAL A 87 -7.05 6.99 6.72
CA VAL A 87 -7.61 5.71 6.27
C VAL A 87 -7.15 4.56 7.15
N LEU A 88 -5.84 4.51 7.48
CA LEU A 88 -5.31 3.49 8.40
C LEU A 88 -6.06 3.52 9.74
N ALA A 89 -6.25 4.70 10.35
CA ALA A 89 -6.93 4.84 11.64
C ALA A 89 -8.43 4.47 11.57
N ALA A 90 -9.09 4.71 10.42
CA ALA A 90 -10.52 4.45 10.26
C ALA A 90 -10.86 3.00 9.85
N LEU A 91 -9.89 2.25 9.31
CA LEU A 91 -10.09 0.83 8.96
C LEU A 91 -10.14 -0.04 10.21
N PRO A 92 -11.06 -1.03 10.28
CA PRO A 92 -11.14 -1.97 11.39
C PRO A 92 -9.88 -2.87 11.50
N ASP A 93 -9.67 -3.44 12.68
CA ASP A 93 -8.69 -4.49 12.91
C ASP A 93 -8.95 -5.68 11.98
N ALA A 94 -7.88 -6.29 11.46
CA ALA A 94 -7.94 -7.49 10.65
C ALA A 94 -8.96 -7.40 9.49
N SER A 95 -9.03 -6.26 8.81
CA SER A 95 -9.98 -5.99 7.71
C SER A 95 -9.33 -6.01 6.32
N VAL A 96 -7.99 -5.94 6.24
CA VAL A 96 -7.24 -5.80 4.99
C VAL A 96 -6.42 -7.05 4.71
N ASP A 97 -6.45 -7.53 3.48
CA ASP A 97 -5.68 -8.70 3.04
C ASP A 97 -4.26 -8.30 2.58
N HIS A 98 -4.13 -7.15 1.90
CA HIS A 98 -2.83 -6.67 1.41
C HIS A 98 -2.66 -5.18 1.66
N VAL A 99 -1.48 -4.78 2.16
CA VAL A 99 -0.99 -3.40 2.18
C VAL A 99 0.18 -3.28 1.23
N LEU A 100 0.11 -2.33 0.31
CA LEU A 100 1.09 -2.11 -0.75
C LEU A 100 1.65 -0.69 -0.63
N ILE A 101 2.97 -0.57 -0.61
CA ILE A 101 3.70 0.70 -0.56
C ILE A 101 4.81 0.62 -1.60
N LEU A 102 4.66 1.34 -2.69
CA LEU A 102 5.56 1.25 -3.83
C LEU A 102 6.27 2.59 -4.04
N PHE A 103 7.58 2.58 -3.91
CA PHE A 103 8.46 3.73 -4.15
C PHE A 103 8.03 5.01 -3.41
N PRO A 104 7.76 4.94 -2.09
CA PRO A 104 7.42 6.12 -1.32
C PRO A 104 8.60 7.09 -1.24
N ASP A 105 8.33 8.37 -0.99
CA ASP A 105 9.34 9.42 -0.88
C ASP A 105 10.47 9.03 0.08
N PRO A 106 11.73 8.92 -0.36
CA PRO A 106 12.81 8.34 0.43
C PRO A 106 13.35 9.28 1.51
N TRP A 107 13.15 10.60 1.35
CA TRP A 107 13.70 11.62 2.25
C TRP A 107 15.16 11.32 2.64
N PRO A 108 16.14 11.39 1.71
CA PRO A 108 17.48 10.85 1.90
C PRO A 108 18.30 11.57 2.99
N LYS A 109 17.99 12.85 3.26
CA LYS A 109 18.69 13.60 4.31
C LYS A 109 18.24 13.12 5.69
N ALA A 110 19.17 12.78 6.59
CA ALA A 110 18.90 12.26 7.94
C ALA A 110 17.90 13.16 8.73
N ARG A 111 18.03 14.50 8.64
CA ARG A 111 17.10 15.45 9.28
C ARG A 111 15.65 15.34 8.78
N HIS A 112 15.43 14.71 7.63
CA HIS A 112 14.10 14.51 7.03
C HIS A 112 13.54 13.10 7.28
N ALA A 113 14.26 12.21 7.96
CA ALA A 113 13.81 10.82 8.19
C ALA A 113 12.44 10.74 8.88
N LYS A 114 12.09 11.74 9.70
CA LYS A 114 10.74 11.86 10.31
C LYS A 114 9.60 12.10 9.32
N ARG A 115 9.89 12.42 8.05
CA ARG A 115 8.90 12.60 6.98
C ARG A 115 8.60 11.30 6.23
N ARG A 116 9.45 10.28 6.41
CA ARG A 116 9.22 8.95 5.80
C ARG A 116 7.90 8.39 6.27
N LEU A 117 7.16 7.76 5.39
CA LEU A 117 5.90 7.10 5.71
C LEU A 117 6.09 5.99 6.75
N VAL A 118 7.15 5.19 6.59
CA VAL A 118 7.44 4.03 7.45
C VAL A 118 8.03 4.52 8.79
N GLN A 119 7.13 4.89 9.72
CA GLN A 119 7.39 5.17 11.12
C GLN A 119 6.78 4.05 11.98
N ALA A 120 7.24 3.88 13.22
CA ALA A 120 6.80 2.77 14.06
C ALA A 120 5.28 2.76 14.33
N ASP A 121 4.69 3.93 14.56
CA ASP A 121 3.25 4.11 14.75
C ASP A 121 2.46 3.73 13.50
N VAL A 122 2.89 4.17 12.32
CA VAL A 122 2.25 3.86 11.04
C VAL A 122 2.36 2.36 10.72
N VAL A 123 3.51 1.73 10.98
CA VAL A 123 3.68 0.29 10.78
C VAL A 123 2.80 -0.52 11.74
N SER A 124 2.64 -0.06 12.99
CA SER A 124 1.74 -0.69 13.95
C SER A 124 0.28 -0.66 13.47
N GLU A 125 -0.16 0.46 12.88
CA GLU A 125 -1.49 0.56 12.27
C GLU A 125 -1.65 -0.36 11.06
N MET A 126 -0.63 -0.46 10.19
CA MET A 126 -0.65 -1.42 9.07
C MET A 126 -0.77 -2.86 9.57
N ALA A 127 -0.01 -3.22 10.63
CA ALA A 127 -0.09 -4.54 11.23
C ALA A 127 -1.46 -4.80 11.90
N ARG A 128 -2.09 -3.79 12.50
CA ARG A 128 -3.41 -3.87 13.12
C ARG A 128 -4.50 -4.19 12.10
N ILE A 129 -4.53 -3.45 10.99
CA ILE A 129 -5.57 -3.63 9.97
C ILE A 129 -5.38 -4.88 9.12
N LEU A 130 -4.16 -5.42 9.01
CA LEU A 130 -3.92 -6.67 8.29
C LEU A 130 -4.58 -7.86 8.96
N LYS A 131 -5.27 -8.67 8.19
CA LYS A 131 -5.74 -10.01 8.61
C LYS A 131 -4.55 -10.91 8.97
N VAL A 132 -4.79 -11.96 9.74
CA VAL A 132 -3.83 -13.07 9.84
C VAL A 132 -3.58 -13.63 8.43
N ASP A 133 -2.34 -13.93 8.10
CA ASP A 133 -1.82 -14.31 6.78
C ASP A 133 -1.94 -13.20 5.71
N GLY A 134 -2.42 -12.01 6.09
CA GLY A 134 -2.40 -10.82 5.25
C GLY A 134 -0.97 -10.34 5.00
N LYS A 135 -0.73 -9.68 3.88
CA LYS A 135 0.62 -9.35 3.40
C LYS A 135 0.86 -7.85 3.33
N LEU A 136 2.06 -7.46 3.73
CA LEU A 136 2.58 -6.11 3.51
C LEU A 136 3.72 -6.20 2.49
N ARG A 137 3.60 -5.44 1.40
CA ARG A 137 4.67 -5.28 0.40
C ARG A 137 5.17 -3.86 0.41
N PHE A 138 6.47 -3.71 0.60
CA PHE A 138 7.17 -2.43 0.50
C PHE A 138 8.23 -2.53 -0.59
N VAL A 139 8.25 -1.55 -1.49
CA VAL A 139 9.23 -1.50 -2.59
C VAL A 139 9.92 -0.15 -2.59
N THR A 140 11.24 -0.14 -2.71
CA THR A 140 12.03 1.09 -2.85
C THR A 140 13.33 0.82 -3.62
N ASP A 141 13.81 1.82 -4.32
CA ASP A 141 15.10 1.86 -5.02
C ASP A 141 16.12 2.76 -4.26
N TRP A 142 15.85 3.05 -2.98
CA TRP A 142 16.74 3.80 -2.08
C TRP A 142 17.23 2.92 -0.95
N LYS A 143 18.54 2.59 -0.96
CA LYS A 143 19.13 1.67 0.02
C LYS A 143 18.89 2.10 1.47
N ALA A 144 19.15 3.37 1.79
CA ALA A 144 18.95 3.87 3.15
C ALA A 144 17.48 3.83 3.60
N TYR A 145 16.53 3.83 2.67
CA TYR A 145 15.11 3.66 3.01
C TYR A 145 14.73 2.18 3.13
N ALA A 146 15.32 1.31 2.31
CA ALA A 146 15.15 -0.13 2.44
C ALA A 146 15.60 -0.60 3.83
N ASP A 147 16.82 -0.22 4.25
CA ASP A 147 17.38 -0.56 5.58
C ASP A 147 16.48 -0.01 6.71
N TRP A 148 16.02 1.23 6.58
CA TRP A 148 15.12 1.87 7.55
C TRP A 148 13.78 1.14 7.67
N ALA A 149 13.15 0.82 6.56
CA ALA A 149 11.85 0.17 6.53
C ALA A 149 11.94 -1.26 7.06
N LEU A 150 12.95 -2.01 6.62
CA LEU A 150 13.20 -3.38 7.09
C LEU A 150 13.32 -3.43 8.61
N ALA A 151 14.09 -2.53 9.23
CA ALA A 151 14.24 -2.47 10.68
C ALA A 151 12.89 -2.27 11.38
N ARG A 152 12.05 -1.31 10.91
CA ARG A 152 10.73 -1.04 11.52
C ARG A 152 9.77 -2.21 11.36
N PHE A 153 9.75 -2.85 10.19
CA PHE A 153 8.91 -4.02 9.98
C PHE A 153 9.33 -5.19 10.88
N LEU A 154 10.64 -5.45 11.02
CA LEU A 154 11.17 -6.51 11.90
C LEU A 154 10.90 -6.23 13.39
N GLU A 155 10.89 -4.96 13.81
CA GLU A 155 10.59 -4.55 15.19
C GLU A 155 9.10 -4.60 15.51
N THR A 156 8.22 -4.72 14.50
CA THR A 156 6.77 -4.68 14.69
C THR A 156 6.22 -6.08 15.02
N PRO A 157 5.60 -6.27 16.20
CA PRO A 157 5.05 -7.57 16.57
C PRO A 157 4.01 -8.09 15.57
N GLY A 158 4.13 -9.36 15.22
CA GLY A 158 3.21 -10.04 14.32
C GLY A 158 3.52 -9.85 12.84
N LEU A 159 4.50 -9.05 12.44
CA LEU A 159 5.02 -9.03 11.08
C LEU A 159 6.21 -9.97 10.96
N VAL A 160 6.18 -10.89 10.00
CA VAL A 160 7.24 -11.86 9.73
C VAL A 160 7.75 -11.64 8.32
N TRP A 161 9.06 -11.45 8.19
CA TRP A 161 9.70 -11.32 6.87
C TRP A 161 9.67 -12.65 6.13
N MET A 162 9.23 -12.62 4.87
CA MET A 162 8.99 -13.83 4.08
C MET A 162 10.18 -14.27 3.24
N ALA A 163 11.27 -13.50 3.20
CA ALA A 163 12.44 -13.86 2.42
C ALA A 163 13.29 -14.94 3.11
N GLU A 164 13.56 -16.02 2.40
CA GLU A 164 14.48 -17.10 2.79
C GLU A 164 15.83 -16.98 2.07
N ALA A 165 15.83 -16.36 0.88
CA ALA A 165 17.01 -16.14 0.06
C ALA A 165 17.09 -14.70 -0.48
N ALA A 166 18.26 -14.33 -0.99
CA ALA A 166 18.46 -12.98 -1.53
C ALA A 166 17.55 -12.67 -2.74
N ASP A 167 17.24 -13.68 -3.52
CA ASP A 167 16.39 -13.52 -4.71
C ASP A 167 14.93 -13.15 -4.36
N ASP A 168 14.46 -13.50 -3.17
CA ASP A 168 13.10 -13.21 -2.72
C ASP A 168 12.84 -11.71 -2.51
N TRP A 169 13.88 -10.92 -2.26
CA TRP A 169 13.76 -9.48 -2.09
C TRP A 169 14.46 -8.66 -3.18
N ARG A 170 15.24 -9.30 -4.07
CA ARG A 170 15.91 -8.65 -5.21
C ARG A 170 15.09 -8.72 -6.50
N ASN A 171 14.26 -9.73 -6.64
CA ASN A 171 13.46 -9.92 -7.84
C ASN A 171 12.02 -9.45 -7.62
N ALA A 172 11.46 -8.83 -8.65
CA ALA A 172 10.05 -8.44 -8.63
C ALA A 172 9.16 -9.69 -8.51
N PRO A 173 8.16 -9.68 -7.60
CA PRO A 173 7.16 -10.75 -7.55
C PRO A 173 6.42 -10.91 -8.88
N ALA A 174 5.95 -12.12 -9.18
CA ALA A 174 5.30 -12.45 -10.46
C ALA A 174 4.05 -11.61 -10.77
N ASP A 175 3.37 -11.11 -9.73
CA ASP A 175 2.20 -10.25 -9.83
C ASP A 175 2.54 -8.75 -9.91
N HIS A 176 3.81 -8.38 -9.82
CA HIS A 176 4.24 -7.00 -9.88
C HIS A 176 3.85 -6.34 -11.21
N ILE A 177 3.36 -5.11 -11.11
CA ILE A 177 3.06 -4.26 -12.27
C ILE A 177 4.03 -3.09 -12.23
N ARG A 178 4.86 -3.01 -13.24
CA ARG A 178 5.86 -1.96 -13.37
C ARG A 178 5.20 -0.59 -13.51
N THR A 179 5.73 0.39 -12.81
CA THR A 179 5.23 1.77 -12.83
C THR A 179 6.13 2.68 -13.65
N ARG A 180 5.61 3.81 -14.08
CA ARG A 180 6.41 4.87 -14.74
C ARG A 180 7.52 5.42 -13.84
N TYR A 181 7.38 5.31 -12.50
CA TYR A 181 8.46 5.71 -11.59
C TYR A 181 9.69 4.80 -11.76
N GLU A 182 9.49 3.49 -11.81
CA GLU A 182 10.56 2.52 -12.02
C GLU A 182 11.33 2.74 -13.32
N ASP A 183 10.65 3.18 -14.37
CA ASP A 183 11.28 3.47 -15.67
C ASP A 183 12.26 4.65 -15.61
N LYS A 184 12.07 5.56 -14.64
CA LYS A 184 12.92 6.74 -14.46
C LYS A 184 14.24 6.44 -13.77
N ARG A 185 14.34 5.32 -13.04
CA ARG A 185 15.55 4.86 -12.30
C ARG A 185 16.19 5.99 -11.47
N LEU A 186 15.39 6.60 -10.57
CA LEU A 186 15.80 7.76 -9.78
C LEU A 186 16.50 7.38 -8.47
N GLY A 187 16.45 6.13 -8.06
CA GLY A 187 17.04 5.62 -6.83
C GLY A 187 18.56 5.44 -6.90
N ASP A 188 19.15 5.06 -5.79
CA ASP A 188 20.59 4.78 -5.62
C ASP A 188 20.92 3.27 -5.65
N THR A 189 19.90 2.42 -5.83
CA THR A 189 20.02 0.97 -5.94
C THR A 189 18.96 0.40 -6.90
N GLU A 190 19.12 -0.88 -7.28
CA GLU A 190 18.02 -1.61 -7.91
C GLU A 190 16.85 -1.76 -6.92
N PRO A 191 15.61 -1.85 -7.41
CA PRO A 191 14.44 -2.01 -6.54
C PRO A 191 14.59 -3.19 -5.57
N VAL A 192 14.21 -2.94 -4.33
CA VAL A 192 14.17 -3.93 -3.25
C VAL A 192 12.72 -4.20 -2.89
N PHE A 193 12.31 -5.46 -2.87
CA PHE A 193 10.94 -5.92 -2.62
C PHE A 193 10.86 -6.57 -1.24
N LEU A 194 10.44 -5.84 -0.22
CA LEU A 194 10.27 -6.38 1.13
C LEU A 194 8.86 -6.89 1.30
N LEU A 195 8.71 -8.20 1.48
CA LEU A 195 7.43 -8.86 1.70
C LEU A 195 7.35 -9.38 3.14
N PHE A 196 6.31 -8.95 3.85
CA PHE A 196 5.99 -9.40 5.20
C PHE A 196 4.61 -10.05 5.24
N GLU A 197 4.42 -10.97 6.16
CA GLU A 197 3.14 -11.59 6.45
C GLU A 197 2.74 -11.34 7.89
N ARG A 198 1.46 -11.03 8.12
CA ARG A 198 0.90 -10.89 9.44
C ARG A 198 0.64 -12.28 10.04
N ARG A 199 1.31 -12.60 11.12
CA ARG A 199 1.09 -13.84 11.88
C ARG A 199 0.27 -13.59 13.14
N ALA A 200 -0.52 -14.57 13.54
CA ALA A 200 -1.15 -14.53 14.84
C ALA A 200 -0.07 -14.47 15.94
N ALA A 201 -0.35 -13.73 17.02
CA ALA A 201 0.51 -13.83 18.19
C ALA A 201 0.54 -15.29 18.67
N PRO A 202 1.69 -15.83 19.08
CA PRO A 202 1.73 -17.14 19.69
C PRO A 202 0.74 -17.17 20.87
N ALA A 203 -0.05 -18.24 20.96
CA ALA A 203 -0.92 -18.44 22.11
C ALA A 203 -0.05 -18.43 23.38
N ALA A 204 -0.44 -17.58 24.34
CA ALA A 204 0.23 -17.47 25.64
C ALA A 204 0.09 -18.75 26.47
#